data_c604ae7dc01dd682c6ec8e38030234e6
#
_entry.id   c604ae7dc01dd682c6ec8e38030234e6
#
_cell.length_a   1.000
_cell.length_b   1.000
_cell.length_c   1.000
_cell.angle_alpha   90.00
_cell.angle_beta   90.00
_cell.angle_gamma   90.00
#
_symmetry.space_group_name_H-M   'P 1'
#
loop_
_entity.id
_entity.type
_entity.pdbx_description
1 polymer ?
#
loop_
_entity_poly.entity_id
_entity_poly.type
_entity_poly.pdbx_seq_one_letter_code
_entity_poly.pdbx_strand_id
1 'polypeptide(L)'
;MTDTTPNGLLDAFWRYEAALMSNNLGELDRLFAPGPWTLRGDAVGLLVGHDAISAFRAGRGGAPARSVEELHVRAIDDDAAMIVAVVRAASGGRGQQTQLWRRGVDGWQVAVAHVSAPARVVDGTIWRIVGTPLVAGTPGGAAADEADAADAPDSARNAAGDSAGAPEPGLSGREAGSLDGETVAVKDLFAIAGFAVGAGVPAYLAEGRPATETASAVASLLAAGADVVGIARTDEFAYSIAGRNPHYGTPPNAAVPGALPGGSSSGPASAVALGQASIGLATDTGGSIRVPASYQGLWGLRTTHGAVPVDGLLPLAPSFDTVGWLTRDGSTLARAARASIPGVRRELTPRYALVDVSAAFQGEGQAGAGDGQGGEVERAVGEAAARLRAAGIDVDTEPVDVGDLAELAESFRQVQAFEAWGTHGAWIRQHPGALGDEIAARFGAASAVGAEEAGGALRRLHAHAARIAALAEDRILLLPSAASGAPDARATPAQLERVRSATMRLTCIAGSAGLPALSVPALSVTSVHGGRAPFGLCLVGARGSDLALIERGREVAAALTV
;
A
#
# COMPACT_ATOMS: atom_id res chain seq x y z
N MET A 1 -36.58 -14.57 -38.45
CA MET A 1 -35.96 -13.25 -38.17
C MET A 1 -34.53 -13.35 -38.67
N THR A 2 -34.20 -12.69 -39.74
CA THR A 2 -32.87 -12.72 -40.36
C THR A 2 -31.89 -11.97 -39.47
N ASP A 3 -30.84 -12.66 -39.09
CA ASP A 3 -29.77 -12.18 -38.20
C ASP A 3 -28.79 -11.24 -38.95
N THR A 4 -29.35 -10.26 -39.68
CA THR A 4 -28.57 -9.32 -40.50
C THR A 4 -28.33 -8.05 -39.73
N THR A 5 -27.07 -7.80 -39.38
CA THR A 5 -26.63 -6.53 -38.77
C THR A 5 -26.99 -5.36 -39.70
N PRO A 6 -27.69 -4.32 -39.24
CA PRO A 6 -28.05 -3.16 -40.05
C PRO A 6 -26.80 -2.47 -40.61
N ASN A 7 -26.88 -2.03 -41.87
CA ASN A 7 -25.75 -1.43 -42.57
C ASN A 7 -25.24 -0.17 -41.88
N GLY A 8 -23.91 -0.07 -41.69
CA GLY A 8 -23.20 1.06 -41.06
C GLY A 8 -23.29 1.10 -39.52
N LEU A 9 -24.02 0.20 -38.86
CA LEU A 9 -24.13 0.18 -37.39
C LEU A 9 -22.81 -0.19 -36.73
N LEU A 10 -22.11 -1.22 -37.19
CA LEU A 10 -20.83 -1.63 -36.64
C LEU A 10 -19.75 -0.58 -36.85
N ASP A 11 -19.74 0.11 -37.98
CA ASP A 11 -18.81 1.22 -38.22
C ASP A 11 -19.05 2.36 -37.23
N ALA A 12 -20.31 2.67 -36.92
CA ALA A 12 -20.63 3.67 -35.89
C ALA A 12 -20.23 3.23 -34.49
N PHE A 13 -20.43 1.96 -34.15
CA PHE A 13 -19.99 1.39 -32.86
C PHE A 13 -18.47 1.46 -32.69
N TRP A 14 -17.69 1.06 -33.70
CA TRP A 14 -16.23 1.11 -33.61
C TRP A 14 -15.67 2.54 -33.60
N ARG A 15 -16.32 3.48 -34.28
CA ARG A 15 -16.00 4.91 -34.16
C ARG A 15 -16.28 5.41 -32.74
N TYR A 16 -17.38 4.98 -32.12
CA TYR A 16 -17.68 5.30 -30.73
C TYR A 16 -16.60 4.77 -29.77
N GLU A 17 -16.18 3.50 -29.90
CA GLU A 17 -15.12 2.92 -29.06
C GLU A 17 -13.78 3.66 -29.28
N ALA A 18 -13.41 3.97 -30.51
CA ALA A 18 -12.20 4.73 -30.80
C ALA A 18 -12.24 6.15 -30.21
N ALA A 19 -13.37 6.85 -30.33
CA ALA A 19 -13.58 8.16 -29.75
C ALA A 19 -13.53 8.13 -28.22
N LEU A 20 -14.06 7.07 -27.62
CA LEU A 20 -14.04 6.87 -26.17
C LEU A 20 -12.61 6.63 -25.65
N MET A 21 -11.81 5.81 -26.34
CA MET A 21 -10.42 5.51 -25.96
C MET A 21 -9.48 6.68 -26.18
N SER A 22 -9.73 7.54 -27.17
CA SER A 22 -8.95 8.75 -27.47
C SER A 22 -9.47 10.00 -26.74
N ASN A 23 -10.53 9.88 -25.94
CA ASN A 23 -11.23 11.01 -25.32
C ASN A 23 -11.65 12.13 -26.31
N ASN A 24 -12.06 11.73 -27.51
CA ASN A 24 -12.53 12.66 -28.53
C ASN A 24 -13.98 13.09 -28.24
N LEU A 25 -14.11 14.17 -27.45
CA LEU A 25 -15.40 14.68 -26.99
C LEU A 25 -16.32 15.07 -28.15
N GLY A 26 -15.78 15.73 -29.20
CA GLY A 26 -16.59 16.17 -30.35
C GLY A 26 -17.18 15.03 -31.17
N GLU A 27 -16.46 13.89 -31.31
CA GLU A 27 -17.00 12.71 -31.98
C GLU A 27 -17.99 11.96 -31.09
N LEU A 28 -17.74 11.89 -29.78
CA LEU A 28 -18.68 11.31 -28.83
C LEU A 28 -20.01 12.06 -28.79
N ASP A 29 -20.00 13.38 -28.88
CA ASP A 29 -21.22 14.20 -28.92
C ASP A 29 -22.03 13.94 -30.20
N ARG A 30 -21.38 13.80 -31.35
CA ARG A 30 -22.07 13.46 -32.62
C ARG A 30 -22.67 12.06 -32.60
N LEU A 31 -22.04 11.12 -31.90
CA LEU A 31 -22.50 9.73 -31.84
C LEU A 31 -23.59 9.48 -30.80
N PHE A 32 -23.95 10.47 -30.00
CA PHE A 32 -25.13 10.43 -29.13
C PHE A 32 -26.29 11.20 -29.76
N ALA A 33 -27.48 10.63 -29.67
CA ALA A 33 -28.68 11.28 -30.21
C ALA A 33 -28.94 12.60 -29.50
N PRO A 34 -29.22 13.69 -30.23
CA PRO A 34 -29.52 14.98 -29.61
C PRO A 34 -30.87 14.96 -28.89
N GLY A 35 -31.05 15.88 -27.93
CA GLY A 35 -32.32 16.15 -27.26
C GLY A 35 -32.46 15.54 -25.87
N PRO A 36 -33.65 15.75 -25.24
CA PRO A 36 -33.85 15.45 -23.83
C PRO A 36 -34.07 13.96 -23.52
N TRP A 37 -34.30 13.11 -24.52
CA TRP A 37 -34.66 11.70 -24.35
C TRP A 37 -33.49 10.75 -24.39
N THR A 38 -32.28 11.24 -24.62
CA THR A 38 -31.07 10.42 -24.63
C THR A 38 -30.67 10.08 -23.21
N LEU A 39 -30.39 8.80 -22.95
CA LEU A 39 -30.11 8.31 -21.60
C LEU A 39 -28.71 7.70 -21.52
N ARG A 40 -28.02 7.96 -20.43
CA ARG A 40 -26.79 7.25 -20.07
C ARG A 40 -26.81 6.89 -18.59
N GLY A 41 -26.82 5.58 -18.30
CA GLY A 41 -26.78 5.05 -16.94
C GLY A 41 -25.46 4.31 -16.66
N ASP A 42 -24.99 4.40 -15.41
CA ASP A 42 -23.92 3.56 -14.86
C ASP A 42 -24.14 3.34 -13.35
N ALA A 43 -23.17 2.76 -12.65
CA ALA A 43 -23.26 2.48 -11.21
C ALA A 43 -23.42 3.73 -10.33
N VAL A 44 -23.09 4.93 -10.85
CA VAL A 44 -23.19 6.19 -10.11
C VAL A 44 -24.58 6.81 -10.24
N GLY A 45 -25.26 6.59 -11.39
CA GLY A 45 -26.59 7.12 -11.61
C GLY A 45 -27.03 7.18 -13.07
N LEU A 46 -28.10 7.92 -13.33
CA LEU A 46 -28.70 8.11 -14.65
C LEU A 46 -28.58 9.57 -15.08
N LEU A 47 -27.96 9.79 -16.24
CA LEU A 47 -27.95 11.09 -16.93
C LEU A 47 -29.08 11.10 -17.96
N VAL A 48 -29.86 12.16 -17.95
CA VAL A 48 -31.02 12.36 -18.84
C VAL A 48 -30.77 13.60 -19.69
N GLY A 49 -30.84 13.40 -21.01
CA GLY A 49 -30.61 14.43 -22.01
C GLY A 49 -29.15 14.50 -22.49
N HIS A 50 -29.00 14.86 -23.77
CA HIS A 50 -27.70 14.98 -24.44
C HIS A 50 -26.75 15.96 -23.73
N ASP A 51 -27.25 17.13 -23.32
CA ASP A 51 -26.44 18.17 -22.68
C ASP A 51 -25.83 17.70 -21.35
N ALA A 52 -26.62 16.96 -20.53
CA ALA A 52 -26.12 16.40 -19.28
C ALA A 52 -25.02 15.36 -19.52
N ILE A 53 -25.15 14.56 -20.60
CA ILE A 53 -24.16 13.56 -20.98
C ILE A 53 -22.87 14.22 -21.50
N SER A 54 -22.98 15.28 -22.31
CA SER A 54 -21.85 16.07 -22.80
C SER A 54 -21.08 16.74 -21.64
N ALA A 55 -21.80 17.41 -20.73
CA ALA A 55 -21.22 18.04 -19.56
C ALA A 55 -20.47 17.02 -18.66
N PHE A 56 -21.05 15.86 -18.41
CA PHE A 56 -20.41 14.78 -17.66
C PHE A 56 -19.11 14.33 -18.33
N ARG A 57 -19.07 14.23 -19.66
CA ARG A 57 -17.85 13.81 -20.38
C ARG A 57 -16.77 14.88 -20.37
N ALA A 58 -17.14 16.13 -20.49
CA ALA A 58 -16.20 17.25 -20.43
C ALA A 58 -15.49 17.36 -19.06
N GLY A 59 -16.20 17.02 -17.97
CA GLY A 59 -15.63 16.99 -16.62
C GLY A 59 -14.86 15.71 -16.27
N ARG A 60 -14.83 14.69 -17.16
CA ARG A 60 -14.19 13.40 -16.89
C ARG A 60 -12.93 13.25 -17.72
N GLY A 61 -11.77 13.02 -17.12
CA GLY A 61 -10.46 12.86 -17.78
C GLY A 61 -10.30 11.67 -18.75
N GLY A 62 -11.40 11.21 -19.38
CA GLY A 62 -11.43 10.08 -20.32
C GLY A 62 -12.00 8.79 -19.69
N ALA A 63 -12.23 7.77 -20.54
CA ALA A 63 -12.63 6.44 -20.09
C ALA A 63 -11.40 5.57 -19.83
N PRO A 64 -11.45 4.65 -18.85
CA PRO A 64 -10.36 3.69 -18.64
C PRO A 64 -10.10 2.85 -19.89
N ALA A 65 -8.82 2.58 -20.18
CA ALA A 65 -8.43 1.75 -21.31
C ALA A 65 -9.06 0.34 -21.20
N ARG A 66 -9.61 -0.15 -22.31
CA ARG A 66 -10.30 -1.43 -22.38
C ARG A 66 -10.24 -2.05 -23.77
N SER A 67 -10.54 -3.34 -23.88
CA SER A 67 -10.78 -4.06 -25.13
C SER A 67 -12.19 -4.65 -25.15
N VAL A 68 -12.81 -4.74 -26.32
CA VAL A 68 -14.08 -5.45 -26.54
C VAL A 68 -13.75 -6.92 -26.76
N GLU A 69 -14.29 -7.82 -25.93
CA GLU A 69 -14.09 -9.27 -26.02
C GLU A 69 -15.22 -9.96 -26.78
N GLU A 70 -16.46 -9.53 -26.57
CA GLU A 70 -17.65 -10.09 -27.21
C GLU A 70 -18.56 -8.94 -27.65
N LEU A 71 -19.20 -9.12 -28.80
CA LEU A 71 -20.14 -8.15 -29.35
C LEU A 71 -21.39 -8.87 -29.85
N HIS A 72 -22.53 -8.52 -29.29
CA HIS A 72 -23.84 -9.05 -29.66
C HIS A 72 -24.70 -7.95 -30.25
N VAL A 73 -25.23 -8.16 -31.44
CA VAL A 73 -26.12 -7.21 -32.10
C VAL A 73 -27.50 -7.83 -32.25
N ARG A 74 -28.55 -7.04 -31.97
CA ARG A 74 -29.94 -7.40 -32.23
C ARG A 74 -30.61 -6.26 -32.96
N ALA A 75 -30.92 -6.47 -34.23
CA ALA A 75 -31.75 -5.55 -34.98
C ALA A 75 -33.18 -5.56 -34.40
N ILE A 76 -33.75 -4.39 -34.17
CA ILE A 76 -35.14 -4.20 -33.74
C ILE A 76 -35.97 -3.96 -35.03
N ASP A 77 -35.49 -3.04 -35.85
CA ASP A 77 -36.00 -2.74 -37.19
C ASP A 77 -34.86 -2.18 -38.05
N ASP A 78 -35.17 -1.60 -39.21
CA ASP A 78 -34.17 -1.06 -40.15
C ASP A 78 -33.41 0.15 -39.61
N ASP A 79 -34.01 0.88 -38.62
CA ASP A 79 -33.51 2.14 -38.07
C ASP A 79 -33.23 2.06 -36.55
N ALA A 80 -33.41 0.89 -35.93
CA ALA A 80 -33.14 0.67 -34.53
C ALA A 80 -32.44 -0.68 -34.25
N ALA A 81 -31.43 -0.68 -33.40
CA ALA A 81 -30.73 -1.90 -33.00
C ALA A 81 -30.18 -1.78 -31.60
N MET A 82 -30.07 -2.92 -30.92
CA MET A 82 -29.41 -3.03 -29.63
C MET A 82 -28.03 -3.68 -29.82
N ILE A 83 -27.01 -3.09 -29.19
CA ILE A 83 -25.69 -3.67 -29.09
C ILE A 83 -25.40 -3.96 -27.62
N VAL A 84 -24.95 -5.18 -27.32
CA VAL A 84 -24.37 -5.56 -26.03
C VAL A 84 -22.90 -5.92 -26.27
N ALA A 85 -22.00 -5.16 -25.68
CA ALA A 85 -20.57 -5.40 -25.73
C ALA A 85 -20.06 -5.85 -24.36
N VAL A 86 -19.32 -6.95 -24.33
CA VAL A 86 -18.54 -7.38 -23.16
C VAL A 86 -17.14 -6.83 -23.31
N VAL A 87 -16.68 -6.08 -22.33
CA VAL A 87 -15.40 -5.40 -22.36
C VAL A 87 -14.49 -5.88 -21.25
N ARG A 88 -13.18 -5.91 -21.49
CA ARG A 88 -12.16 -6.16 -20.47
C ARG A 88 -11.40 -4.87 -20.20
N ALA A 89 -11.40 -4.43 -18.96
CA ALA A 89 -10.59 -3.29 -18.54
C ALA A 89 -9.09 -3.66 -18.55
N ALA A 90 -8.22 -2.73 -18.94
CA ALA A 90 -6.76 -2.91 -18.87
C ALA A 90 -6.27 -3.15 -17.43
N SER A 91 -6.99 -2.63 -16.43
CA SER A 91 -6.76 -2.87 -15.00
C SER A 91 -7.31 -4.22 -14.50
N GLY A 92 -7.86 -5.07 -15.39
CA GLY A 92 -8.52 -6.34 -15.04
C GLY A 92 -10.03 -6.19 -14.84
N GLY A 93 -10.74 -7.34 -14.88
CA GLY A 93 -12.20 -7.41 -14.76
C GLY A 93 -12.93 -7.25 -16.08
N ARG A 94 -14.14 -7.83 -16.14
CA ARG A 94 -15.04 -7.76 -17.30
C ARG A 94 -16.19 -6.82 -16.99
N GLY A 95 -16.54 -5.97 -17.92
CA GLY A 95 -17.72 -5.11 -17.87
C GLY A 95 -18.67 -5.38 -19.03
N GLN A 96 -19.83 -4.81 -18.96
CA GLN A 96 -20.83 -4.88 -20.01
C GLN A 96 -21.32 -3.48 -20.35
N GLN A 97 -21.53 -3.21 -21.63
CA GLN A 97 -22.31 -2.05 -22.03
C GLN A 97 -23.44 -2.49 -22.94
N THR A 98 -24.62 -1.99 -22.66
CA THR A 98 -25.81 -2.19 -23.49
C THR A 98 -26.18 -0.84 -24.09
N GLN A 99 -26.32 -0.79 -25.41
CA GLN A 99 -26.62 0.43 -26.14
C GLN A 99 -27.81 0.21 -27.07
N LEU A 100 -28.77 1.13 -27.04
CA LEU A 100 -29.79 1.25 -28.05
C LEU A 100 -29.32 2.29 -29.08
N TRP A 101 -29.15 1.85 -30.32
CA TRP A 101 -28.79 2.69 -31.45
C TRP A 101 -29.99 2.99 -32.31
N ARG A 102 -30.11 4.22 -32.77
CA ARG A 102 -31.13 4.65 -33.74
C ARG A 102 -30.47 5.35 -34.89
N ARG A 103 -31.02 5.15 -36.09
CA ARG A 103 -30.58 5.83 -37.30
C ARG A 103 -31.33 7.15 -37.41
N GLY A 104 -30.57 8.26 -37.30
CA GLY A 104 -31.06 9.61 -37.55
C GLY A 104 -30.61 10.14 -38.92
N VAL A 105 -30.80 11.42 -39.14
CA VAL A 105 -30.37 12.11 -40.39
C VAL A 105 -28.85 12.09 -40.57
N ASP A 106 -28.10 12.05 -39.47
CA ASP A 106 -26.63 12.05 -39.43
C ASP A 106 -26.03 10.62 -39.30
N GLY A 107 -26.85 9.60 -39.48
CA GLY A 107 -26.45 8.18 -39.36
C GLY A 107 -26.83 7.57 -38.01
N TRP A 108 -26.12 6.50 -37.63
CA TRP A 108 -26.37 5.77 -36.38
C TRP A 108 -25.89 6.54 -35.17
N GLN A 109 -26.78 6.72 -34.17
CA GLN A 109 -26.53 7.42 -32.90
C GLN A 109 -27.06 6.62 -31.73
N VAL A 110 -26.37 6.72 -30.58
CA VAL A 110 -26.75 6.11 -29.30
C VAL A 110 -27.89 6.90 -28.69
N ALA A 111 -29.06 6.27 -28.56
CA ALA A 111 -30.22 6.83 -27.88
C ALA A 111 -30.22 6.48 -26.37
N VAL A 112 -29.76 5.27 -26.03
CA VAL A 112 -29.63 4.82 -24.64
C VAL A 112 -28.30 4.07 -24.50
N ALA A 113 -27.55 4.37 -23.45
CA ALA A 113 -26.38 3.60 -23.05
C ALA A 113 -26.49 3.22 -21.58
N HIS A 114 -26.31 1.95 -21.27
CA HIS A 114 -26.10 1.47 -19.91
C HIS A 114 -24.76 0.79 -19.80
N VAL A 115 -23.93 1.21 -18.84
CA VAL A 115 -22.61 0.64 -18.60
C VAL A 115 -22.61 0.00 -17.23
N SER A 116 -22.55 -1.32 -17.18
CA SER A 116 -22.29 -2.07 -15.95
C SER A 116 -20.84 -2.50 -15.92
N ALA A 117 -20.05 -1.91 -15.01
CA ALA A 117 -18.85 -2.57 -14.56
C ALA A 117 -19.28 -3.65 -13.56
N PRO A 118 -18.69 -4.87 -13.58
CA PRO A 118 -18.91 -5.78 -12.47
C PRO A 118 -18.58 -5.03 -11.20
N ALA A 119 -19.41 -5.19 -10.17
CA ALA A 119 -18.99 -4.82 -8.83
C ALA A 119 -17.60 -5.40 -8.66
N ARG A 120 -16.60 -4.57 -8.29
CA ARG A 120 -15.26 -5.09 -7.98
C ARG A 120 -15.51 -6.21 -6.98
N VAL A 121 -15.19 -7.44 -7.37
CA VAL A 121 -15.19 -8.53 -6.41
C VAL A 121 -14.17 -8.10 -5.37
N VAL A 122 -14.66 -7.65 -4.23
CA VAL A 122 -13.81 -7.22 -3.12
C VAL A 122 -13.15 -8.48 -2.61
N ASP A 123 -11.86 -8.62 -2.85
CA ASP A 123 -11.09 -9.73 -2.30
C ASP A 123 -11.04 -9.54 -0.77
N GLY A 124 -11.81 -10.35 -0.05
CA GLY A 124 -11.93 -10.31 1.41
C GLY A 124 -10.63 -10.68 2.12
N THR A 125 -9.64 -11.23 1.43
CA THR A 125 -8.30 -11.47 1.97
C THR A 125 -7.47 -10.17 2.00
N ILE A 126 -7.71 -9.24 1.07
CA ILE A 126 -7.07 -7.92 1.01
C ILE A 126 -7.85 -6.89 1.83
N TRP A 127 -9.16 -6.83 1.63
CA TRP A 127 -9.99 -5.76 2.12
C TRP A 127 -10.94 -6.20 3.23
N ARG A 128 -11.01 -5.41 4.28
CA ARG A 128 -12.08 -5.48 5.28
C ARG A 128 -13.29 -4.68 4.83
N ILE A 129 -13.06 -3.47 4.35
CA ILE A 129 -14.07 -2.53 3.85
C ILE A 129 -13.48 -1.79 2.67
N VAL A 130 -14.30 -1.50 1.67
CA VAL A 130 -13.97 -0.60 0.55
C VAL A 130 -15.07 0.41 0.32
N GLY A 131 -14.72 1.55 -0.24
CA GLY A 131 -15.64 2.60 -0.70
C GLY A 131 -15.18 3.22 -2.02
N THR A 132 -15.92 4.22 -2.52
CA THR A 132 -15.64 4.87 -3.81
C THR A 132 -15.68 6.41 -3.72
N PRO A 133 -14.84 7.06 -2.92
CA PRO A 133 -13.95 6.57 -1.86
C PRO A 133 -14.68 6.16 -0.57
N LEU A 134 -14.00 5.51 0.37
CA LEU A 134 -14.50 5.27 1.74
C LEU A 134 -14.48 6.56 2.55
N VAL A 135 -13.41 7.35 2.41
CA VAL A 135 -13.27 8.72 2.94
C VAL A 135 -12.59 9.56 1.88
N ALA A 136 -13.23 10.64 1.45
CA ALA A 136 -12.67 11.57 0.46
C ALA A 136 -11.57 12.44 1.07
N GLY A 137 -10.53 12.70 0.29
CA GLY A 137 -9.50 13.68 0.59
C GLY A 137 -10.00 15.13 0.47
N THR A 138 -9.24 16.06 0.98
CA THR A 138 -9.51 17.49 0.83
C THR A 138 -8.83 17.97 -0.45
N PRO A 139 -9.56 18.34 -1.52
CA PRO A 139 -8.95 18.78 -2.77
C PRO A 139 -8.10 20.04 -2.58
N GLY A 140 -6.93 20.09 -3.21
CA GLY A 140 -5.99 21.21 -3.10
C GLY A 140 -6.42 22.54 -3.74
N GLY A 141 -7.65 22.65 -4.24
CA GLY A 141 -8.22 23.88 -4.81
C GLY A 141 -9.27 24.57 -3.96
N ALA A 142 -9.66 24.00 -2.82
CA ALA A 142 -10.60 24.61 -1.90
C ALA A 142 -9.87 25.51 -0.87
N ALA A 143 -9.25 26.61 -1.35
CA ALA A 143 -9.27 27.83 -0.57
C ALA A 143 -10.77 28.16 -0.41
N ALA A 144 -11.28 28.07 0.83
CA ALA A 144 -12.65 28.39 1.13
C ALA A 144 -12.98 29.76 0.50
N ASP A 145 -13.87 29.76 -0.49
CA ASP A 145 -14.62 30.95 -0.86
C ASP A 145 -15.46 31.31 0.37
N GLU A 146 -14.93 32.19 1.20
CA GLU A 146 -15.67 32.87 2.29
C GLU A 146 -16.78 33.79 1.75
N ALA A 147 -17.30 33.52 0.56
CA ALA A 147 -18.26 34.41 -0.12
C ALA A 147 -19.73 34.01 0.01
N ASP A 148 -20.09 32.89 0.65
CA ASP A 148 -21.52 32.44 0.71
C ASP A 148 -22.07 32.27 2.14
N ALA A 149 -21.45 32.92 3.14
CA ALA A 149 -21.97 32.96 4.50
C ALA A 149 -22.83 34.21 4.83
N ALA A 150 -23.27 34.95 3.81
CA ALA A 150 -23.99 36.23 4.04
C ALA A 150 -25.52 36.09 4.14
N ASP A 151 -26.11 34.89 3.98
CA ASP A 151 -27.58 34.76 3.93
C ASP A 151 -28.11 33.64 4.87
N ALA A 152 -27.60 33.57 6.10
CA ALA A 152 -28.20 32.75 7.16
C ALA A 152 -28.96 33.63 8.17
N PRO A 153 -30.19 33.27 8.57
CA PRO A 153 -31.01 34.09 9.45
C PRO A 153 -30.43 34.17 10.86
N ASP A 154 -30.58 35.34 11.46
CA ASP A 154 -30.03 35.85 12.73
C ASP A 154 -30.35 35.05 14.03
N SER A 155 -30.96 33.87 13.93
CA SER A 155 -31.34 33.06 15.10
C SER A 155 -30.30 32.02 15.55
N ALA A 156 -29.17 31.87 14.82
CA ALA A 156 -28.14 30.87 15.13
C ALA A 156 -26.88 31.46 15.83
N ARG A 157 -26.84 32.78 16.08
CA ARG A 157 -25.63 33.47 16.57
C ARG A 157 -25.40 33.46 18.09
N ASN A 158 -26.31 32.94 18.89
CA ASN A 158 -26.25 33.07 20.35
C ASN A 158 -25.95 31.79 21.12
N ALA A 159 -25.38 30.74 20.50
CA ALA A 159 -25.06 29.48 21.18
C ALA A 159 -23.58 29.02 21.08
N ALA A 160 -22.67 29.87 20.64
CA ALA A 160 -21.25 29.57 20.66
C ALA A 160 -20.56 30.41 21.72
N GLY A 161 -20.44 29.84 22.93
CA GLY A 161 -19.64 30.38 24.02
C GLY A 161 -18.14 30.25 23.69
N ASP A 162 -17.40 31.31 24.01
CA ASP A 162 -15.92 31.46 23.91
C ASP A 162 -15.14 30.21 24.38
N SER A 163 -14.59 29.46 23.46
CA SER A 163 -13.39 28.64 23.64
C SER A 163 -12.76 28.28 22.30
N ALA A 164 -12.44 29.28 21.49
CA ALA A 164 -11.54 29.09 20.35
C ALA A 164 -10.10 29.11 20.88
N GLY A 165 -9.56 27.94 21.21
CA GLY A 165 -8.14 27.73 21.37
C GLY A 165 -7.45 28.01 20.04
N ALA A 166 -6.37 28.82 20.08
CA ALA A 166 -5.56 29.11 18.89
C ALA A 166 -5.09 27.80 18.23
N PRO A 167 -5.05 27.71 16.89
CA PRO A 167 -4.52 26.52 16.22
C PRO A 167 -3.07 26.32 16.59
N GLU A 168 -2.74 25.09 17.00
CA GLU A 168 -1.37 24.65 17.27
C GLU A 168 -0.45 24.97 16.08
N PRO A 169 0.76 25.52 16.31
CA PRO A 169 1.71 25.86 15.24
C PRO A 169 2.46 24.62 14.77
N GLY A 170 1.86 23.78 13.93
CA GLY A 170 2.48 22.52 13.46
C GLY A 170 2.20 22.13 12.01
N LEU A 171 1.26 22.76 11.33
CA LEU A 171 0.82 22.37 9.99
C LEU A 171 1.22 23.33 8.85
N SER A 172 1.97 24.41 9.15
CA SER A 172 2.43 25.37 8.15
C SER A 172 3.65 24.84 7.38
N GLY A 173 3.42 24.20 6.25
CA GLY A 173 4.47 23.69 5.35
C GLY A 173 4.02 22.50 4.48
N ARG A 174 2.78 22.03 4.61
CA ARG A 174 2.22 20.98 3.76
C ARG A 174 1.62 21.59 2.50
N GLU A 175 2.04 21.08 1.34
CA GLU A 175 1.45 21.50 0.05
C GLU A 175 0.08 20.85 -0.08
N ALA A 176 -1.00 21.64 0.07
CA ALA A 176 -2.36 21.17 -0.18
C ALA A 176 -2.48 20.66 -1.62
N GLY A 177 -3.16 19.53 -1.83
CA GLY A 177 -3.35 18.93 -3.15
C GLY A 177 -2.14 18.17 -3.71
N SER A 178 -1.08 17.98 -2.93
CA SER A 178 0.11 17.24 -3.40
C SER A 178 -0.16 15.76 -3.69
N LEU A 179 -1.27 15.22 -3.18
CA LEU A 179 -1.73 13.85 -3.38
C LEU A 179 -3.09 13.76 -4.08
N ASP A 180 -3.55 14.84 -4.74
CA ASP A 180 -4.80 14.82 -5.51
C ASP A 180 -4.78 13.69 -6.54
N GLY A 181 -5.84 12.88 -6.55
CA GLY A 181 -5.98 11.70 -7.41
C GLY A 181 -5.26 10.44 -6.92
N GLU A 182 -4.50 10.51 -5.82
CA GLU A 182 -3.92 9.33 -5.19
C GLU A 182 -4.95 8.63 -4.29
N THR A 183 -4.79 7.31 -4.16
CA THR A 183 -5.71 6.46 -3.39
C THR A 183 -4.97 5.66 -2.33
N VAL A 184 -5.55 5.55 -1.13
CA VAL A 184 -4.91 4.95 0.04
C VAL A 184 -5.63 3.69 0.49
N ALA A 185 -4.89 2.59 0.61
CA ALA A 185 -5.27 1.39 1.36
C ALA A 185 -4.73 1.53 2.79
N VAL A 186 -5.61 1.69 3.76
CA VAL A 186 -5.23 1.89 5.16
C VAL A 186 -5.17 0.55 5.87
N LYS A 187 -4.05 0.22 6.51
CA LYS A 187 -3.89 -0.99 7.32
C LYS A 187 -4.87 -0.98 8.49
N ASP A 188 -5.52 -2.12 8.76
CA ASP A 188 -6.53 -2.29 9.82
C ASP A 188 -5.94 -2.25 11.25
N LEU A 189 -5.08 -1.28 11.49
CA LEU A 189 -4.54 -0.88 12.79
C LEU A 189 -4.76 0.61 13.07
N PHE A 190 -5.09 1.39 12.03
CA PHE A 190 -5.31 2.82 12.14
C PHE A 190 -6.80 3.11 12.38
N ALA A 191 -7.06 3.97 13.34
CA ALA A 191 -8.39 4.51 13.57
C ALA A 191 -8.82 5.38 12.38
N ILE A 192 -10.04 5.16 11.91
CA ILE A 192 -10.75 6.04 10.97
C ILE A 192 -12.10 6.33 11.63
N ALA A 193 -12.46 7.61 11.76
CA ALA A 193 -13.71 8.02 12.38
C ALA A 193 -14.90 7.28 11.74
N GLY A 194 -15.78 6.73 12.60
CA GLY A 194 -16.92 5.91 12.18
C GLY A 194 -16.63 4.41 11.99
N PHE A 195 -15.36 3.95 12.06
CA PHE A 195 -14.99 2.55 11.88
C PHE A 195 -14.22 2.02 13.09
N ALA A 196 -14.52 0.78 13.49
CA ALA A 196 -13.74 0.08 14.52
C ALA A 196 -12.43 -0.44 13.92
N VAL A 197 -11.38 -0.57 14.73
CA VAL A 197 -10.11 -1.23 14.36
C VAL A 197 -10.27 -2.75 14.55
N GLY A 198 -9.89 -3.53 13.54
CA GLY A 198 -10.06 -4.99 13.55
C GLY A 198 -8.79 -5.77 13.86
N ALA A 199 -7.61 -5.19 13.63
CA ALA A 199 -6.30 -5.77 13.90
C ALA A 199 -6.09 -7.20 13.38
N GLY A 200 -6.79 -7.59 12.30
CA GLY A 200 -6.73 -8.93 11.74
C GLY A 200 -7.45 -10.01 12.57
N VAL A 201 -8.19 -9.65 13.63
CA VAL A 201 -8.81 -10.61 14.58
C VAL A 201 -10.33 -10.39 14.63
N PRO A 202 -11.16 -11.36 14.18
CA PRO A 202 -12.62 -11.20 14.14
C PRO A 202 -13.26 -10.89 15.48
N ALA A 203 -12.81 -11.57 16.55
CA ALA A 203 -13.34 -11.36 17.90
C ALA A 203 -13.03 -9.95 18.42
N TYR A 204 -11.82 -9.44 18.14
CA TYR A 204 -11.42 -8.07 18.49
C TYR A 204 -12.27 -7.04 17.76
N LEU A 205 -12.52 -7.26 16.47
CA LEU A 205 -13.38 -6.40 15.66
C LEU A 205 -14.83 -6.39 16.17
N ALA A 206 -15.36 -7.55 16.57
CA ALA A 206 -16.75 -7.69 17.03
C ALA A 206 -17.05 -6.88 18.32
N GLU A 207 -16.04 -6.69 19.17
CA GLU A 207 -16.14 -5.87 20.39
C GLU A 207 -15.71 -4.41 20.17
N GLY A 208 -15.09 -4.14 19.00
CA GLY A 208 -14.55 -2.85 18.66
C GLY A 208 -15.63 -1.78 18.55
N ARG A 209 -15.39 -0.61 19.15
CA ARG A 209 -16.23 0.58 18.95
C ARG A 209 -15.72 1.39 17.78
N PRO A 210 -16.61 1.99 16.98
CA PRO A 210 -16.20 2.95 15.97
C PRO A 210 -15.35 4.06 16.59
N ALA A 211 -14.22 4.37 15.98
CA ALA A 211 -13.37 5.46 16.41
C ALA A 211 -14.09 6.79 16.26
N THR A 212 -13.90 7.70 17.20
CA THR A 212 -14.46 9.06 17.16
C THR A 212 -13.58 10.00 16.35
N GLU A 213 -12.29 9.68 16.21
CA GLU A 213 -11.30 10.49 15.51
C GLU A 213 -10.52 9.64 14.51
N THR A 214 -10.01 10.30 13.48
CA THR A 214 -9.14 9.66 12.49
C THR A 214 -7.68 9.79 12.91
N ALA A 215 -6.92 8.71 12.84
CA ALA A 215 -5.50 8.68 13.15
C ALA A 215 -4.72 9.77 12.38
N SER A 216 -3.79 10.46 13.06
CA SER A 216 -3.01 11.56 12.49
C SER A 216 -2.31 11.22 11.18
N ALA A 217 -1.82 9.99 11.05
CA ALA A 217 -1.19 9.49 9.82
C ALA A 217 -2.17 9.39 8.64
N VAL A 218 -3.42 8.99 8.89
CA VAL A 218 -4.49 8.95 7.86
C VAL A 218 -4.93 10.38 7.53
N ALA A 219 -5.17 11.20 8.54
CA ALA A 219 -5.60 12.59 8.39
C ALA A 219 -4.62 13.42 7.56
N SER A 220 -3.31 13.17 7.70
CA SER A 220 -2.27 13.83 6.92
C SER A 220 -2.37 13.56 5.41
N LEU A 221 -2.68 12.32 5.03
CA LEU A 221 -2.86 11.95 3.62
C LEU A 221 -4.16 12.52 3.04
N LEU A 222 -5.26 12.49 3.82
CA LEU A 222 -6.53 13.11 3.43
C LEU A 222 -6.38 14.62 3.24
N ALA A 223 -5.68 15.30 4.16
CA ALA A 223 -5.43 16.74 4.06
C ALA A 223 -4.54 17.12 2.87
N ALA A 224 -3.73 16.18 2.35
CA ALA A 224 -2.92 16.36 1.15
C ALA A 224 -3.69 16.03 -0.14
N GLY A 225 -4.96 15.62 -0.08
CA GLY A 225 -5.82 15.36 -1.22
C GLY A 225 -6.00 13.88 -1.59
N ALA A 226 -5.36 12.95 -0.89
CA ALA A 226 -5.51 11.53 -1.20
C ALA A 226 -6.85 10.97 -0.68
N ASP A 227 -7.48 10.11 -1.46
CA ASP A 227 -8.71 9.41 -1.09
C ASP A 227 -8.43 8.09 -0.37
N VAL A 228 -9.01 7.85 0.79
CA VAL A 228 -9.02 6.52 1.39
C VAL A 228 -10.03 5.64 0.67
N VAL A 229 -9.57 4.62 -0.05
CA VAL A 229 -10.43 3.68 -0.79
C VAL A 229 -10.86 2.48 0.05
N GLY A 230 -10.20 2.21 1.16
CA GLY A 230 -10.62 1.14 2.05
C GLY A 230 -9.67 0.85 3.20
N ILE A 231 -10.16 0.01 4.12
CA ILE A 231 -9.40 -0.56 5.22
C ILE A 231 -8.93 -1.95 4.81
N ALA A 232 -7.62 -2.13 4.74
CA ALA A 232 -6.98 -3.35 4.28
C ALA A 232 -6.57 -4.24 5.44
N ARG A 233 -6.71 -5.55 5.25
CA ARG A 233 -6.41 -6.58 6.24
C ARG A 233 -4.93 -6.59 6.63
N THR A 234 -4.67 -7.13 7.81
CA THR A 234 -3.34 -7.32 8.38
C THR A 234 -3.24 -8.70 9.03
N ASP A 235 -2.04 -9.17 9.31
CA ASP A 235 -1.83 -10.33 10.16
C ASP A 235 -2.32 -10.03 11.58
N GLU A 236 -2.70 -11.06 12.36
CA GLU A 236 -3.28 -10.92 13.70
C GLU A 236 -2.39 -10.06 14.60
N PHE A 237 -2.94 -8.95 15.12
CA PHE A 237 -2.25 -7.92 15.91
C PHE A 237 -0.90 -7.47 15.31
N ALA A 238 -0.72 -7.61 13.99
CA ALA A 238 0.54 -7.33 13.29
C ALA A 238 1.75 -8.15 13.77
N TYR A 239 1.57 -9.24 14.52
CA TYR A 239 2.65 -10.01 15.13
C TYR A 239 3.19 -11.13 14.24
N SER A 240 3.26 -10.87 12.94
CA SER A 240 3.83 -11.75 11.91
C SER A 240 4.47 -10.91 10.80
N ILE A 241 5.33 -11.53 9.98
CA ILE A 241 5.87 -10.97 8.73
C ILE A 241 5.53 -11.84 7.51
N ALA A 242 4.69 -12.86 7.69
CA ALA A 242 4.37 -13.82 6.64
C ALA A 242 3.27 -13.34 5.68
N GLY A 243 2.32 -12.54 6.17
CA GLY A 243 1.16 -12.11 5.40
C GLY A 243 0.06 -13.17 5.36
N ARG A 244 -0.05 -14.00 6.40
CA ARG A 244 -1.08 -15.03 6.56
C ARG A 244 -2.04 -14.64 7.67
N ASN A 245 -3.32 -14.87 7.41
CA ASN A 245 -4.34 -14.72 8.44
C ASN A 245 -5.28 -15.93 8.41
N PRO A 246 -5.41 -16.70 9.50
CA PRO A 246 -6.21 -17.92 9.51
C PRO A 246 -7.71 -17.66 9.39
N HIS A 247 -8.16 -16.45 9.72
CA HIS A 247 -9.58 -16.09 9.70
C HIS A 247 -10.04 -15.59 8.33
N TYR A 248 -9.17 -14.88 7.62
CA TYR A 248 -9.53 -14.16 6.40
C TYR A 248 -8.81 -14.67 5.15
N GLY A 249 -7.83 -15.55 5.34
CA GLY A 249 -7.00 -16.07 4.26
C GLY A 249 -5.74 -15.24 4.02
N THR A 250 -5.02 -15.57 2.96
CA THR A 250 -3.75 -14.95 2.56
C THR A 250 -4.00 -14.05 1.36
N PRO A 251 -3.71 -12.74 1.44
CA PRO A 251 -3.78 -11.87 0.29
C PRO A 251 -2.86 -12.36 -0.85
N PRO A 252 -3.24 -12.19 -2.12
CA PRO A 252 -2.42 -12.64 -3.23
C PRO A 252 -1.12 -11.83 -3.34
N ASN A 253 -0.01 -12.50 -3.69
CA ASN A 253 1.21 -11.87 -4.14
C ASN A 253 1.09 -11.63 -5.65
N ALA A 254 1.03 -10.37 -6.07
CA ALA A 254 0.87 -10.00 -7.47
C ALA A 254 2.11 -10.31 -8.32
N ALA A 255 3.30 -10.26 -7.73
CA ALA A 255 4.56 -10.49 -8.43
C ALA A 255 4.89 -11.99 -8.57
N VAL A 256 4.49 -12.79 -7.58
CA VAL A 256 4.76 -14.25 -7.54
C VAL A 256 3.47 -14.97 -7.11
N PRO A 257 2.53 -15.24 -8.04
CA PRO A 257 1.29 -15.94 -7.73
C PRO A 257 1.55 -17.29 -7.02
N GLY A 258 0.86 -17.53 -5.90
CA GLY A 258 1.03 -18.72 -5.08
C GLY A 258 2.12 -18.63 -4.01
N ALA A 259 2.92 -17.56 -3.99
CA ALA A 259 3.83 -17.24 -2.90
C ALA A 259 3.16 -16.33 -1.85
N LEU A 260 3.76 -16.24 -0.66
CA LEU A 260 3.31 -15.34 0.40
C LEU A 260 3.49 -13.86 0.01
N PRO A 261 2.55 -12.98 0.37
CA PRO A 261 2.66 -11.55 0.09
C PRO A 261 3.67 -10.82 0.99
N GLY A 262 4.10 -11.45 2.08
CA GLY A 262 4.78 -10.77 3.17
C GLY A 262 3.81 -9.97 4.05
N GLY A 263 4.20 -9.73 5.29
CA GLY A 263 3.37 -9.11 6.34
C GLY A 263 4.20 -8.28 7.34
N SER A 264 3.51 -7.75 8.29
CA SER A 264 2.09 -7.81 8.61
C SER A 264 1.21 -6.89 7.75
N SER A 265 1.78 -5.97 6.97
CA SER A 265 1.04 -5.06 6.07
C SER A 265 0.65 -5.74 4.75
N SER A 266 0.14 -6.99 4.86
CA SER A 266 -0.16 -7.87 3.73
C SER A 266 -1.25 -7.31 2.80
N GLY A 267 -2.38 -6.87 3.36
CA GLY A 267 -3.48 -6.28 2.60
C GLY A 267 -3.09 -4.98 1.88
N PRO A 268 -2.50 -3.98 2.56
CA PRO A 268 -2.01 -2.76 1.90
C PRO A 268 -1.01 -3.04 0.78
N ALA A 269 -0.07 -3.96 0.98
CA ALA A 269 0.92 -4.32 -0.03
C ALA A 269 0.26 -4.97 -1.26
N SER A 270 -0.64 -5.94 -1.06
CA SER A 270 -1.36 -6.59 -2.17
C SER A 270 -2.28 -5.63 -2.91
N ALA A 271 -2.96 -4.72 -2.19
CA ALA A 271 -3.79 -3.67 -2.80
C ALA A 271 -2.96 -2.78 -3.74
N VAL A 272 -1.77 -2.36 -3.30
CA VAL A 272 -0.87 -1.52 -4.11
C VAL A 272 -0.26 -2.30 -5.27
N ALA A 273 0.21 -3.52 -5.04
CA ALA A 273 0.81 -4.35 -6.07
C ALA A 273 -0.18 -4.71 -7.19
N LEU A 274 -1.46 -4.92 -6.85
CA LEU A 274 -2.55 -5.17 -7.79
C LEU A 274 -3.14 -3.89 -8.42
N GLY A 275 -2.63 -2.71 -8.09
CA GLY A 275 -3.14 -1.44 -8.62
C GLY A 275 -4.52 -1.03 -8.09
N GLN A 276 -4.97 -1.61 -6.98
CA GLN A 276 -6.25 -1.27 -6.34
C GLN A 276 -6.15 -0.01 -5.47
N ALA A 277 -4.94 0.35 -5.06
CA ALA A 277 -4.58 1.62 -4.42
C ALA A 277 -3.20 2.07 -4.92
N SER A 278 -2.89 3.35 -4.80
CA SER A 278 -1.57 3.90 -5.15
C SER A 278 -0.63 3.94 -3.95
N ILE A 279 -1.17 4.09 -2.75
CA ILE A 279 -0.45 4.16 -1.47
C ILE A 279 -1.02 3.12 -0.51
N GLY A 280 -0.16 2.32 0.10
CA GLY A 280 -0.48 1.47 1.25
C GLY A 280 0.03 2.13 2.52
N LEU A 281 -0.87 2.68 3.36
CA LEU A 281 -0.50 3.16 4.69
C LEU A 281 -0.34 1.97 5.63
N ALA A 282 0.83 1.85 6.24
CA ALA A 282 1.28 0.65 6.90
C ALA A 282 2.12 0.92 8.15
N THR A 283 2.52 -0.15 8.86
CA THR A 283 3.41 -0.09 10.03
C THR A 283 4.58 -1.05 9.87
N ASP A 284 5.72 -0.69 10.44
CA ASP A 284 6.91 -1.56 10.49
C ASP A 284 7.48 -1.59 11.91
N THR A 285 7.31 -2.70 12.59
CA THR A 285 7.95 -3.00 13.88
C THR A 285 9.26 -3.74 13.64
N GLY A 286 9.18 -4.89 12.95
CA GLY A 286 10.31 -5.77 12.65
C GLY A 286 10.40 -6.15 11.17
N GLY A 287 10.01 -5.27 10.23
CA GLY A 287 10.07 -5.53 8.79
C GLY A 287 8.70 -5.50 8.10
N SER A 288 7.63 -5.15 8.81
CA SER A 288 6.24 -5.28 8.30
C SER A 288 5.86 -4.33 7.15
N ILE A 289 6.76 -3.47 6.69
CA ILE A 289 6.69 -2.72 5.42
C ILE A 289 7.72 -3.28 4.44
N ARG A 290 8.97 -3.43 4.88
CA ARG A 290 10.11 -3.79 4.04
C ARG A 290 9.99 -5.19 3.45
N VAL A 291 9.49 -6.16 4.24
CA VAL A 291 9.31 -7.55 3.79
C VAL A 291 8.24 -7.66 2.70
N PRO A 292 6.99 -7.17 2.89
CA PRO A 292 6.01 -7.20 1.83
C PRO A 292 6.39 -6.35 0.61
N ALA A 293 7.14 -5.24 0.80
CA ALA A 293 7.70 -4.47 -0.30
C ALA A 293 8.66 -5.31 -1.14
N SER A 294 9.60 -6.02 -0.48
CA SER A 294 10.56 -6.91 -1.14
C SER A 294 9.88 -8.02 -1.93
N TYR A 295 8.89 -8.69 -1.31
CA TYR A 295 8.22 -9.85 -1.91
C TYR A 295 7.31 -9.52 -3.08
N GLN A 296 6.82 -8.28 -3.15
CA GLN A 296 5.87 -7.85 -4.18
C GLN A 296 6.43 -6.79 -5.15
N GLY A 297 7.73 -6.50 -5.08
CA GLY A 297 8.36 -5.54 -5.98
C GLY A 297 7.89 -4.10 -5.78
N LEU A 298 7.66 -3.71 -4.54
CA LEU A 298 7.21 -2.37 -4.15
C LEU A 298 8.34 -1.55 -3.51
N TRP A 299 8.19 -0.25 -3.55
CA TRP A 299 8.90 0.66 -2.67
C TRP A 299 8.24 0.62 -1.29
N GLY A 300 9.04 0.49 -0.23
CA GLY A 300 8.53 0.45 1.13
C GLY A 300 9.43 1.20 2.10
N LEU A 301 8.89 2.24 2.75
CA LEU A 301 9.62 3.03 3.74
C LEU A 301 9.15 2.72 5.15
N ARG A 302 10.06 2.17 5.98
CA ARG A 302 10.02 2.31 7.43
C ARG A 302 10.57 3.70 7.76
N THR A 303 9.81 4.54 8.43
CA THR A 303 10.29 5.87 8.83
C THR A 303 11.22 5.82 10.04
N THR A 304 11.93 6.89 10.29
CA THR A 304 12.57 7.17 11.59
C THR A 304 11.53 7.01 12.70
N HIS A 305 11.88 6.27 13.76
CA HIS A 305 10.98 6.09 14.90
C HIS A 305 10.59 7.44 15.52
N GLY A 306 9.28 7.68 15.60
CA GLY A 306 8.70 8.94 16.09
C GLY A 306 8.63 10.07 15.04
N ALA A 307 9.04 9.85 13.78
CA ALA A 307 8.95 10.88 12.74
C ALA A 307 7.52 11.13 12.27
N VAL A 308 6.66 10.13 12.32
CA VAL A 308 5.23 10.24 12.01
C VAL A 308 4.45 10.00 13.32
N PRO A 309 3.46 10.85 13.64
CA PRO A 309 2.61 10.65 14.80
C PRO A 309 1.90 9.30 14.78
N VAL A 310 1.76 8.67 15.94
CA VAL A 310 1.13 7.35 16.13
C VAL A 310 -0.23 7.44 16.83
N ASP A 311 -0.79 8.63 16.97
CA ASP A 311 -2.13 8.83 17.53
C ASP A 311 -3.16 8.08 16.71
N GLY A 312 -4.03 7.34 17.38
CA GLY A 312 -5.03 6.49 16.73
C GLY A 312 -4.47 5.23 16.05
N LEU A 313 -3.21 4.88 16.29
CA LEU A 313 -2.62 3.62 15.87
C LEU A 313 -2.69 2.59 17.01
N LEU A 314 -3.23 1.40 16.73
CA LEU A 314 -3.12 0.26 17.65
C LEU A 314 -1.68 -0.28 17.61
N PRO A 315 -0.91 -0.19 18.72
CA PRO A 315 0.48 -0.59 18.73
C PRO A 315 0.67 -2.12 18.81
N LEU A 316 1.85 -2.60 18.39
CA LEU A 316 2.36 -3.93 18.71
C LEU A 316 3.46 -3.82 19.77
N ALA A 317 4.51 -3.05 19.48
CA ALA A 317 5.64 -2.81 20.34
C ALA A 317 6.09 -1.34 20.19
N PRO A 318 5.63 -0.44 21.07
CA PRO A 318 5.80 1.00 20.94
C PRO A 318 7.25 1.48 20.76
N SER A 319 8.22 0.78 21.35
CA SER A 319 9.64 1.11 21.18
C SER A 319 10.16 0.93 19.75
N PHE A 320 9.44 0.19 18.90
CA PHE A 320 9.88 -0.15 17.53
C PHE A 320 8.89 0.24 16.45
N ASP A 321 7.62 0.41 16.79
CA ASP A 321 6.55 0.70 15.84
C ASP A 321 6.80 2.00 15.10
N THR A 322 6.70 1.94 13.77
CA THR A 322 6.74 3.12 12.91
C THR A 322 5.60 3.07 11.91
N VAL A 323 5.11 4.24 11.54
CA VAL A 323 4.23 4.43 10.39
C VAL A 323 5.09 4.54 9.13
N GLY A 324 4.59 4.08 8.00
CA GLY A 324 5.24 4.27 6.72
C GLY A 324 4.36 3.81 5.55
N TRP A 325 4.93 3.73 4.36
CA TRP A 325 4.14 3.55 3.15
C TRP A 325 4.74 2.51 2.22
N LEU A 326 3.84 1.95 1.41
CA LEU A 326 4.13 1.07 0.29
C LEU A 326 3.60 1.74 -0.98
N THR A 327 4.40 1.79 -2.05
CA THR A 327 4.00 2.34 -3.35
C THR A 327 4.66 1.58 -4.49
N ARG A 328 4.13 1.74 -5.73
CA ARG A 328 4.75 1.14 -6.92
C ARG A 328 5.96 1.91 -7.42
N ASP A 329 6.07 3.18 -7.07
CA ASP A 329 7.17 4.05 -7.51
C ASP A 329 7.67 4.98 -6.39
N GLY A 330 8.92 5.42 -6.51
CA GLY A 330 9.56 6.26 -5.52
C GLY A 330 9.05 7.70 -5.50
N SER A 331 8.39 8.18 -6.55
CA SER A 331 7.86 9.54 -6.61
C SER A 331 6.58 9.68 -5.79
N THR A 332 5.67 8.72 -5.89
CA THR A 332 4.47 8.62 -5.05
C THR A 332 4.85 8.43 -3.58
N LEU A 333 5.88 7.59 -3.30
CA LEU A 333 6.40 7.42 -1.93
C LEU A 333 6.93 8.75 -1.36
N ALA A 334 7.69 9.51 -2.16
CA ALA A 334 8.23 10.80 -1.73
C ALA A 334 7.12 11.83 -1.44
N ARG A 335 6.05 11.86 -2.23
CA ARG A 335 4.89 12.74 -1.99
C ARG A 335 4.15 12.36 -0.71
N ALA A 336 3.87 11.06 -0.51
CA ALA A 336 3.21 10.57 0.71
C ALA A 336 4.04 10.87 1.97
N ALA A 337 5.36 10.66 1.91
CA ALA A 337 6.27 10.97 3.01
C ALA A 337 6.32 12.48 3.30
N ARG A 338 6.39 13.35 2.27
CA ARG A 338 6.37 14.81 2.47
C ARG A 338 5.06 15.30 3.10
N ALA A 339 3.94 14.72 2.73
CA ALA A 339 2.63 15.07 3.30
C ALA A 339 2.50 14.70 4.79
N SER A 340 3.27 13.72 5.26
CA SER A 340 3.06 13.11 6.57
C SER A 340 4.20 13.35 7.58
N ILE A 341 5.44 13.57 7.11
CA ILE A 341 6.60 13.80 7.99
C ILE A 341 6.76 15.31 8.22
N PRO A 342 6.49 15.83 9.44
CA PRO A 342 6.69 17.22 9.76
C PRO A 342 8.19 17.53 10.01
N GLY A 343 8.60 18.78 9.77
CA GLY A 343 9.87 19.32 10.24
C GLY A 343 11.01 19.37 9.22
N VAL A 344 12.22 19.64 9.73
CA VAL A 344 13.42 19.91 8.94
C VAL A 344 13.97 18.60 8.38
N ARG A 345 14.33 18.64 7.09
CA ARG A 345 14.94 17.51 6.38
C ARG A 345 16.42 17.42 6.73
N ARG A 346 16.87 16.23 7.11
CA ARG A 346 18.28 15.94 7.21
C ARG A 346 18.79 15.44 5.86
N GLU A 347 19.84 16.06 5.36
CA GLU A 347 20.55 15.62 4.15
C GLU A 347 21.39 14.38 4.47
N LEU A 348 21.63 13.54 3.44
CA LEU A 348 22.50 12.37 3.51
C LEU A 348 23.72 12.55 2.62
N THR A 349 24.89 12.23 3.16
CA THR A 349 26.10 12.03 2.36
C THR A 349 25.85 10.85 1.41
N PRO A 350 26.08 10.98 0.09
CA PRO A 350 25.88 9.91 -0.89
C PRO A 350 27.04 8.89 -0.87
N ARG A 351 27.39 8.41 0.31
CA ARG A 351 28.36 7.36 0.55
C ARG A 351 27.63 6.12 1.07
N TYR A 352 27.96 4.97 0.55
CA TYR A 352 27.27 3.72 0.85
C TYR A 352 28.24 2.67 1.40
N ALA A 353 27.74 1.78 2.24
CA ALA A 353 28.51 0.62 2.71
C ALA A 353 27.62 -0.62 2.77
N LEU A 354 28.14 -1.75 2.31
CA LEU A 354 27.51 -3.04 2.55
C LEU A 354 27.59 -3.39 4.03
N VAL A 355 26.51 -3.93 4.58
CA VAL A 355 26.54 -4.57 5.90
C VAL A 355 26.98 -6.02 5.74
N ASP A 356 27.89 -6.48 6.58
CA ASP A 356 28.18 -7.92 6.69
C ASP A 356 26.97 -8.60 7.35
N VAL A 357 26.22 -9.33 6.53
CA VAL A 357 25.01 -10.06 6.96
C VAL A 357 25.19 -11.58 6.90
N SER A 358 26.40 -12.08 6.67
CA SER A 358 26.68 -13.51 6.54
C SER A 358 26.15 -14.32 7.72
N ALA A 359 26.25 -13.79 8.94
CA ALA A 359 25.71 -14.42 10.15
C ALA A 359 24.17 -14.53 10.17
N ALA A 360 23.45 -13.72 9.38
CA ALA A 360 22.00 -13.82 9.31
C ALA A 360 21.52 -15.11 8.64
N PHE A 361 22.35 -15.67 7.74
CA PHE A 361 22.05 -16.89 6.98
C PHE A 361 22.62 -18.16 7.60
N GLN A 362 23.45 -18.05 8.65
CA GLN A 362 23.96 -19.19 9.40
C GLN A 362 22.84 -19.68 10.34
N GLY A 363 22.13 -20.75 9.97
CA GLY A 363 21.09 -21.37 10.77
C GLY A 363 21.55 -22.65 11.45
N GLU A 364 20.99 -22.98 12.60
CA GLU A 364 21.21 -24.23 13.33
C GLU A 364 20.87 -25.43 12.46
N GLY A 365 21.84 -26.27 12.17
CA GLY A 365 21.69 -27.58 11.54
C GLY A 365 22.11 -27.63 10.06
N GLN A 366 23.37 -27.98 9.86
CA GLN A 366 23.86 -28.59 8.61
C GLN A 366 23.18 -29.98 8.42
N ALA A 367 21.94 -30.00 7.99
CA ALA A 367 21.31 -31.22 7.49
C ALA A 367 20.30 -30.88 6.41
N GLY A 368 20.75 -30.95 5.20
CA GLY A 368 19.93 -30.81 4.00
C GLY A 368 19.97 -29.38 3.43
N ALA A 369 20.46 -29.30 2.20
CA ALA A 369 20.41 -28.13 1.34
C ALA A 369 19.04 -27.45 1.42
N GLY A 370 18.86 -26.59 2.40
CA GLY A 370 17.81 -25.58 2.40
C GLY A 370 18.18 -24.63 1.30
N ASP A 371 17.47 -24.73 0.23
CA ASP A 371 17.25 -23.80 -0.86
C ASP A 371 18.34 -22.73 -0.94
N GLY A 372 19.38 -22.86 -1.73
CA GLY A 372 20.49 -21.93 -1.88
C GLY A 372 20.17 -20.42 -2.00
N GLN A 373 19.00 -20.00 -1.51
CA GLN A 373 18.46 -18.66 -1.59
C GLN A 373 19.22 -17.65 -0.73
N GLY A 374 19.70 -18.02 0.47
CA GLY A 374 20.49 -17.10 1.29
C GLY A 374 21.78 -16.66 0.58
N GLY A 375 22.53 -17.59 0.02
CA GLY A 375 23.73 -17.29 -0.78
C GLY A 375 23.40 -16.58 -2.10
N GLU A 376 22.22 -16.77 -2.67
CA GLU A 376 21.75 -16.00 -3.83
C GLU A 376 21.44 -14.55 -3.44
N VAL A 377 20.79 -14.34 -2.31
CA VAL A 377 20.46 -13.00 -1.79
C VAL A 377 21.72 -12.20 -1.49
N GLU A 378 22.70 -12.78 -0.77
CA GLU A 378 24.00 -12.13 -0.51
C GLU A 378 24.71 -11.76 -1.80
N ARG A 379 24.75 -12.67 -2.76
CA ARG A 379 25.38 -12.45 -4.07
C ARG A 379 24.66 -11.32 -4.83
N ALA A 380 23.31 -11.32 -4.87
CA ALA A 380 22.54 -10.28 -5.56
C ALA A 380 22.81 -8.88 -4.98
N VAL A 381 22.93 -8.75 -3.66
CA VAL A 381 23.28 -7.48 -3.01
C VAL A 381 24.74 -7.09 -3.28
N GLY A 382 25.67 -8.04 -3.26
CA GLY A 382 27.07 -7.82 -3.60
C GLY A 382 27.27 -7.37 -5.06
N GLU A 383 26.55 -8.02 -6.00
CA GLU A 383 26.53 -7.63 -7.41
C GLU A 383 25.94 -6.22 -7.60
N ALA A 384 24.88 -5.88 -6.87
CA ALA A 384 24.32 -4.54 -6.89
C ALA A 384 25.35 -3.50 -6.43
N ALA A 385 26.04 -3.74 -5.33
CA ALA A 385 27.11 -2.85 -4.85
C ALA A 385 28.24 -2.70 -5.88
N ALA A 386 28.63 -3.77 -6.56
CA ALA A 386 29.63 -3.71 -7.63
C ALA A 386 29.14 -2.88 -8.83
N ARG A 387 27.86 -3.02 -9.22
CA ARG A 387 27.25 -2.22 -10.30
C ARG A 387 27.15 -0.74 -9.92
N LEU A 388 26.79 -0.43 -8.67
CA LEU A 388 26.76 0.95 -8.17
C LEU A 388 28.14 1.59 -8.24
N ARG A 389 29.20 0.90 -7.83
CA ARG A 389 30.59 1.38 -7.97
C ARG A 389 30.95 1.61 -9.44
N ALA A 390 30.59 0.69 -10.32
CA ALA A 390 30.86 0.82 -11.77
C ALA A 390 30.09 2.03 -12.37
N ALA A 391 28.93 2.40 -11.81
CA ALA A 391 28.18 3.59 -12.17
C ALA A 391 28.72 4.89 -11.54
N GLY A 392 29.84 4.83 -10.80
CA GLY A 392 30.48 5.99 -10.17
C GLY A 392 29.86 6.39 -8.81
N ILE A 393 29.02 5.54 -8.23
CA ILE A 393 28.46 5.77 -6.89
C ILE A 393 29.49 5.33 -5.84
N ASP A 394 29.69 6.18 -4.81
CA ASP A 394 30.67 5.92 -3.74
C ASP A 394 30.16 4.83 -2.79
N VAL A 395 30.58 3.60 -3.02
CA VAL A 395 30.28 2.43 -2.17
C VAL A 395 31.57 1.89 -1.59
N ASP A 396 31.67 1.82 -0.27
CA ASP A 396 32.85 1.28 0.44
C ASP A 396 33.21 -0.12 -0.10
N THR A 397 34.51 -0.41 -0.19
CA THR A 397 35.01 -1.70 -0.70
C THR A 397 34.79 -2.83 0.29
N GLU A 398 34.99 -2.55 1.56
CA GLU A 398 34.83 -3.52 2.64
C GLU A 398 33.46 -3.40 3.30
N PRO A 399 32.79 -4.52 3.59
CA PRO A 399 31.54 -4.52 4.36
C PRO A 399 31.76 -3.99 5.79
N VAL A 400 30.73 -3.34 6.31
CA VAL A 400 30.72 -2.86 7.71
C VAL A 400 30.11 -3.91 8.63
N ASP A 401 30.73 -4.08 9.79
CA ASP A 401 30.26 -4.95 10.85
C ASP A 401 29.33 -4.19 11.79
N VAL A 402 28.08 -4.64 11.92
CA VAL A 402 27.06 -4.09 12.84
C VAL A 402 27.04 -4.77 14.21
N GLY A 403 27.90 -5.75 14.44
CA GLY A 403 27.99 -6.55 15.66
C GLY A 403 27.27 -7.90 15.54
N ASP A 404 27.07 -8.56 16.68
CA ASP A 404 26.45 -9.87 16.74
C ASP A 404 24.95 -9.80 16.38
N LEU A 405 24.62 -10.24 15.16
CA LEU A 405 23.25 -10.26 14.64
C LEU A 405 22.34 -11.24 15.40
N ALA A 406 22.88 -12.29 15.99
CA ALA A 406 22.07 -13.25 16.75
C ALA A 406 21.67 -12.62 18.11
N GLU A 407 22.63 -12.00 18.82
CA GLU A 407 22.34 -11.28 20.07
C GLU A 407 21.41 -10.09 19.83
N LEU A 408 21.63 -9.33 18.76
CA LEU A 408 20.76 -8.21 18.37
C LEU A 408 19.32 -8.67 18.14
N ALA A 409 19.12 -9.71 17.32
CA ALA A 409 17.80 -10.22 17.00
C ALA A 409 17.10 -10.83 18.21
N GLU A 410 17.83 -11.55 19.07
CA GLU A 410 17.26 -12.12 20.29
C GLU A 410 16.87 -11.02 21.29
N SER A 411 17.71 -10.00 21.47
CA SER A 411 17.39 -8.86 22.33
C SER A 411 16.19 -8.08 21.80
N PHE A 412 16.11 -7.86 20.48
CA PHE A 412 14.94 -7.28 19.82
C PHE A 412 13.68 -8.09 20.09
N ARG A 413 13.74 -9.41 19.89
CA ARG A 413 12.62 -10.34 20.10
C ARG A 413 12.09 -10.28 21.54
N GLN A 414 12.99 -10.26 22.55
CA GLN A 414 12.60 -10.21 23.95
C GLN A 414 11.89 -8.91 24.31
N VAL A 415 12.42 -7.76 23.88
CA VAL A 415 11.77 -6.47 24.14
C VAL A 415 10.43 -6.38 23.40
N GLN A 416 10.39 -6.77 22.13
CA GLN A 416 9.15 -6.80 21.34
C GLN A 416 8.09 -7.71 21.98
N ALA A 417 8.48 -8.89 22.43
CA ALA A 417 7.56 -9.84 23.06
C ALA A 417 6.99 -9.27 24.37
N PHE A 418 7.82 -8.67 25.21
CA PHE A 418 7.39 -8.04 26.45
C PHE A 418 6.38 -6.91 26.21
N GLU A 419 6.66 -6.03 25.26
CA GLU A 419 5.76 -4.94 24.89
C GLU A 419 4.46 -5.42 24.24
N ALA A 420 4.54 -6.38 23.32
CA ALA A 420 3.37 -6.97 22.67
C ALA A 420 2.43 -7.64 23.70
N TRP A 421 3.00 -8.35 24.67
CA TRP A 421 2.20 -8.92 25.76
C TRP A 421 1.61 -7.84 26.67
N GLY A 422 2.37 -6.80 26.97
CA GLY A 422 1.90 -5.63 27.73
C GLY A 422 0.68 -4.97 27.07
N THR A 423 0.71 -4.87 25.74
CA THR A 423 -0.36 -4.24 24.94
C THR A 423 -1.60 -5.13 24.82
N HIS A 424 -1.43 -6.40 24.45
CA HIS A 424 -2.54 -7.26 24.03
C HIS A 424 -2.89 -8.37 25.02
N GLY A 425 -2.01 -8.68 25.98
CA GLY A 425 -2.14 -9.83 26.86
C GLY A 425 -3.39 -9.83 27.74
N ALA A 426 -3.88 -8.65 28.14
CA ALA A 426 -5.11 -8.55 28.91
C ALA A 426 -6.33 -9.02 28.11
N TRP A 427 -6.45 -8.57 26.85
CA TRP A 427 -7.52 -8.98 25.95
C TRP A 427 -7.40 -10.47 25.59
N ILE A 428 -6.20 -10.94 25.23
CA ILE A 428 -5.95 -12.33 24.84
C ILE A 428 -6.35 -13.32 25.95
N ARG A 429 -6.04 -12.99 27.22
CA ARG A 429 -6.47 -13.83 28.36
C ARG A 429 -7.98 -13.95 28.52
N GLN A 430 -8.73 -12.91 28.13
CA GLN A 430 -10.19 -12.89 28.18
C GLN A 430 -10.83 -13.62 26.98
N HIS A 431 -10.07 -13.86 25.90
CA HIS A 431 -10.55 -14.44 24.64
C HIS A 431 -9.75 -15.67 24.22
N PRO A 432 -9.76 -16.76 25.02
CA PRO A 432 -9.05 -17.99 24.67
C PRO A 432 -9.58 -18.56 23.36
N GLY A 433 -8.68 -18.90 22.44
CA GLY A 433 -9.04 -19.44 21.11
C GLY A 433 -9.41 -18.38 20.06
N ALA A 434 -9.32 -17.09 20.35
CA ALA A 434 -9.59 -16.02 19.39
C ALA A 434 -8.48 -15.84 18.34
N LEU A 435 -7.28 -16.33 18.60
CA LEU A 435 -6.12 -16.26 17.71
C LEU A 435 -5.85 -17.61 17.05
N GLY A 436 -5.29 -17.59 15.86
CA GLY A 436 -4.74 -18.77 15.22
C GLY A 436 -3.53 -19.34 15.98
N ASP A 437 -3.30 -20.64 15.82
CA ASP A 437 -2.32 -21.39 16.62
C ASP A 437 -0.92 -20.78 16.61
N GLU A 438 -0.45 -20.27 15.47
CA GLU A 438 0.89 -19.67 15.33
C GLU A 438 1.02 -18.40 16.19
N ILE A 439 0.04 -17.51 16.12
CA ILE A 439 0.08 -16.22 16.85
C ILE A 439 -0.26 -16.45 18.31
N ALA A 440 -1.16 -17.37 18.63
CA ALA A 440 -1.44 -17.78 20.00
C ALA A 440 -0.18 -18.34 20.70
N ALA A 441 0.58 -19.21 20.03
CA ALA A 441 1.84 -19.73 20.55
C ALA A 441 2.89 -18.62 20.74
N ARG A 442 2.96 -17.65 19.82
CA ARG A 442 3.89 -16.52 19.90
C ARG A 442 3.57 -15.59 21.08
N PHE A 443 2.28 -15.27 21.31
CA PHE A 443 1.85 -14.52 22.49
C PHE A 443 2.00 -15.36 23.78
N GLY A 444 1.83 -16.68 23.72
CA GLY A 444 2.11 -17.57 24.84
C GLY A 444 3.58 -17.49 25.26
N ALA A 445 4.52 -17.54 24.29
CA ALA A 445 5.93 -17.33 24.57
C ALA A 445 6.23 -15.89 25.09
N ALA A 446 5.56 -14.89 24.52
CA ALA A 446 5.70 -13.50 24.95
C ALA A 446 5.25 -13.29 26.40
N SER A 447 4.22 -14.00 26.87
CA SER A 447 3.72 -13.93 28.23
C SER A 447 4.72 -14.41 29.29
N ALA A 448 5.73 -15.19 28.88
CA ALA A 448 6.76 -15.71 29.76
C ALA A 448 7.96 -14.75 29.93
N VAL A 449 8.08 -13.72 29.08
CA VAL A 449 9.18 -12.74 29.16
C VAL A 449 8.95 -11.79 30.32
N GLY A 450 9.80 -11.89 31.36
CA GLY A 450 9.70 -11.07 32.56
C GLY A 450 10.34 -9.68 32.36
N ALA A 451 9.99 -8.74 33.25
CA ALA A 451 10.51 -7.35 33.20
C ALA A 451 12.04 -7.27 33.37
N GLU A 452 12.65 -8.16 34.17
CA GLU A 452 14.09 -8.22 34.35
C GLU A 452 14.81 -8.68 33.06
N GLU A 453 14.27 -9.72 32.42
CA GLU A 453 14.79 -10.22 31.16
C GLU A 453 14.67 -9.17 30.05
N ALA A 454 13.49 -8.54 29.92
CA ALA A 454 13.26 -7.46 28.96
C ALA A 454 14.18 -6.26 29.21
N GLY A 455 14.38 -5.87 30.48
CA GLY A 455 15.31 -4.81 30.85
C GLY A 455 16.76 -5.15 30.52
N GLY A 456 17.18 -6.41 30.69
CA GLY A 456 18.49 -6.90 30.25
C GLY A 456 18.66 -6.82 28.74
N ALA A 457 17.66 -7.30 28.00
CA ALA A 457 17.62 -7.24 26.56
C ALA A 457 17.65 -5.79 26.03
N LEU A 458 16.92 -4.88 26.64
CA LEU A 458 16.91 -3.46 26.27
C LEU A 458 18.29 -2.81 26.40
N ARG A 459 19.05 -3.13 27.45
CA ARG A 459 20.42 -2.63 27.60
C ARG A 459 21.36 -3.12 26.50
N ARG A 460 21.31 -4.42 26.15
CA ARG A 460 22.08 -4.96 25.01
C ARG A 460 21.66 -4.30 23.69
N LEU A 461 20.37 -4.15 23.50
CA LEU A 461 19.80 -3.51 22.31
C LEU A 461 20.30 -2.08 22.12
N HIS A 462 20.36 -1.29 23.21
CA HIS A 462 20.89 0.07 23.16
C HIS A 462 22.37 0.13 22.77
N ALA A 463 23.20 -0.85 23.20
CA ALA A 463 24.60 -0.93 22.78
C ALA A 463 24.74 -1.20 21.27
N HIS A 464 23.97 -2.15 20.74
CA HIS A 464 23.91 -2.40 19.30
C HIS A 464 23.36 -1.19 18.52
N ALA A 465 22.28 -0.58 19.00
CA ALA A 465 21.66 0.59 18.39
C ALA A 465 22.65 1.76 18.26
N ALA A 466 23.45 2.02 19.28
CA ALA A 466 24.46 3.08 19.25
C ALA A 466 25.53 2.81 18.16
N ARG A 467 25.99 1.55 18.02
CA ARG A 467 26.94 1.14 16.98
C ARG A 467 26.35 1.34 15.58
N ILE A 468 25.12 0.84 15.35
CA ILE A 468 24.43 0.94 14.07
C ILE A 468 24.18 2.41 13.71
N ALA A 469 23.72 3.23 14.68
CA ALA A 469 23.50 4.65 14.46
C ALA A 469 24.79 5.39 14.08
N ALA A 470 25.91 5.09 14.75
CA ALA A 470 27.21 5.66 14.42
C ALA A 470 27.68 5.28 12.99
N LEU A 471 27.42 4.05 12.55
CA LEU A 471 27.73 3.63 11.17
C LEU A 471 26.85 4.35 10.13
N ALA A 472 25.57 4.59 10.46
CA ALA A 472 24.63 5.24 9.56
C ALA A 472 24.75 6.78 9.56
N GLU A 473 25.60 7.38 10.41
CA GLU A 473 25.73 8.82 10.56
C GLU A 473 26.34 9.50 9.33
N ASP A 474 27.31 8.86 8.69
CA ASP A 474 28.08 9.38 7.56
C ASP A 474 27.95 8.55 6.28
N ARG A 475 27.13 7.51 6.30
CA ARG A 475 26.93 6.60 5.16
C ARG A 475 25.52 5.98 5.14
N ILE A 476 25.12 5.49 3.99
CA ILE A 476 23.89 4.72 3.81
C ILE A 476 24.26 3.23 3.84
N LEU A 477 23.65 2.47 4.75
CA LEU A 477 23.92 1.05 4.87
C LEU A 477 23.08 0.28 3.84
N LEU A 478 23.72 -0.63 3.11
CA LEU A 478 23.10 -1.51 2.10
C LEU A 478 23.01 -2.94 2.64
N LEU A 479 21.80 -3.51 2.63
CA LEU A 479 21.56 -4.89 3.03
C LEU A 479 20.33 -5.46 2.31
N PRO A 480 20.06 -6.77 2.36
CA PRO A 480 18.81 -7.31 1.81
C PRO A 480 17.59 -6.90 2.66
N SER A 481 16.44 -6.68 2.01
CA SER A 481 15.18 -6.37 2.71
C SER A 481 14.54 -7.59 3.39
N ALA A 482 14.91 -8.79 2.99
CA ALA A 482 14.47 -10.07 3.55
C ALA A 482 15.57 -11.13 3.33
N ALA A 483 15.47 -12.29 3.99
CA ALA A 483 16.47 -13.35 3.87
C ALA A 483 16.28 -14.25 2.63
N SER A 484 15.14 -14.17 1.96
CA SER A 484 14.81 -14.93 0.76
C SER A 484 13.83 -14.16 -0.12
N GLY A 485 13.63 -14.61 -1.34
CA GLY A 485 12.43 -14.28 -2.10
C GLY A 485 11.16 -14.71 -1.37
N ALA A 486 9.99 -14.34 -1.89
CA ALA A 486 8.70 -14.70 -1.31
C ALA A 486 8.56 -16.23 -1.15
N PRO A 487 8.32 -16.76 0.06
CA PRO A 487 8.12 -18.20 0.29
C PRO A 487 6.84 -18.72 -0.37
N ASP A 488 6.80 -20.01 -0.72
CA ASP A 488 5.56 -20.68 -1.15
C ASP A 488 4.47 -20.55 -0.06
N ALA A 489 3.26 -20.22 -0.44
CA ALA A 489 2.13 -20.14 0.50
C ALA A 489 1.82 -21.49 1.19
N ARG A 490 2.29 -22.60 0.60
CA ARG A 490 2.17 -23.96 1.14
C ARG A 490 3.40 -24.42 1.92
N ALA A 491 4.39 -23.56 2.13
CA ALA A 491 5.57 -23.90 2.92
C ALA A 491 5.19 -24.35 4.34
N THR A 492 5.95 -25.30 4.86
CA THR A 492 5.71 -25.82 6.20
C THR A 492 6.01 -24.77 7.28
N PRO A 493 5.38 -24.88 8.47
CA PRO A 493 5.68 -23.96 9.58
C PRO A 493 7.17 -23.85 9.91
N ALA A 494 7.90 -24.98 9.86
CA ALA A 494 9.35 -24.98 10.11
C ALA A 494 10.15 -24.23 9.03
N GLN A 495 9.75 -24.31 7.76
CA GLN A 495 10.36 -23.54 6.68
C GLN A 495 10.11 -22.05 6.86
N LEU A 496 8.85 -21.68 7.16
CA LEU A 496 8.48 -20.28 7.38
C LEU A 496 9.20 -19.69 8.60
N GLU A 497 9.35 -20.45 9.68
CA GLU A 497 10.05 -19.98 10.87
C GLU A 497 11.56 -19.75 10.60
N ARG A 498 12.21 -20.62 9.80
CA ARG A 498 13.61 -20.39 9.39
C ARG A 498 13.75 -19.09 8.59
N VAL A 499 12.89 -18.89 7.59
CA VAL A 499 12.88 -17.66 6.78
C VAL A 499 12.60 -16.43 7.65
N ARG A 500 11.64 -16.54 8.57
CA ARG A 500 11.29 -15.48 9.51
C ARG A 500 12.47 -15.11 10.41
N SER A 501 13.10 -16.09 11.03
CA SER A 501 14.23 -15.87 11.94
C SER A 501 15.42 -15.22 11.21
N ALA A 502 15.77 -15.69 10.03
CA ALA A 502 16.82 -15.09 9.21
C ALA A 502 16.46 -13.65 8.77
N THR A 503 15.20 -13.43 8.36
CA THR A 503 14.72 -12.10 7.97
C THR A 503 14.73 -11.13 9.15
N MET A 504 14.34 -11.58 10.35
CA MET A 504 14.38 -10.74 11.55
C MET A 504 15.79 -10.28 11.92
N ARG A 505 16.83 -11.12 11.71
CA ARG A 505 18.24 -10.72 11.89
C ARG A 505 18.64 -9.56 10.99
N LEU A 506 18.04 -9.44 9.82
CA LEU A 506 18.28 -8.33 8.88
C LEU A 506 17.46 -7.09 9.24
N THR A 507 16.17 -7.28 9.44
CA THR A 507 15.22 -6.16 9.60
C THR A 507 15.32 -5.49 10.96
N CYS A 508 15.76 -6.19 12.01
CA CYS A 508 15.98 -5.61 13.34
C CYS A 508 17.14 -4.60 13.38
N ILE A 509 18.08 -4.61 12.41
CA ILE A 509 19.20 -3.65 12.34
C ILE A 509 18.66 -2.20 12.39
N ALA A 510 17.77 -1.84 11.44
CA ALA A 510 17.17 -0.51 11.45
C ALA A 510 16.16 -0.33 12.59
N GLY A 511 15.40 -1.39 12.90
CA GLY A 511 14.38 -1.38 13.96
C GLY A 511 14.94 -1.02 15.33
N SER A 512 16.02 -1.66 15.72
CA SER A 512 16.69 -1.47 17.02
C SER A 512 17.25 -0.08 17.21
N ALA A 513 17.78 0.51 16.14
CA ALA A 513 18.37 1.85 16.18
C ALA A 513 17.34 2.98 15.92
N GLY A 514 16.08 2.64 15.64
CA GLY A 514 15.04 3.61 15.33
C GLY A 514 15.32 4.42 14.06
N LEU A 515 16.06 3.83 13.10
CA LEU A 515 16.50 4.47 11.87
C LEU A 515 15.49 4.29 10.74
N PRO A 516 15.45 5.23 9.77
CA PRO A 516 14.68 5.05 8.56
C PRO A 516 15.32 3.96 7.70
N ALA A 517 14.46 3.13 7.08
CA ALA A 517 14.90 2.06 6.19
C ALA A 517 13.96 1.93 4.99
N LEU A 518 14.54 1.97 3.79
CA LEU A 518 13.85 1.96 2.52
C LEU A 518 14.11 0.65 1.77
N SER A 519 13.09 -0.13 1.48
CA SER A 519 13.16 -1.24 0.53
C SER A 519 12.95 -0.70 -0.89
N VAL A 520 13.96 -0.85 -1.75
CA VAL A 520 13.95 -0.46 -3.16
C VAL A 520 13.83 -1.72 -4.02
N PRO A 521 12.85 -1.87 -4.92
CA PRO A 521 12.64 -3.06 -5.76
C PRO A 521 13.64 -3.10 -6.93
N ALA A 522 14.94 -3.13 -6.63
CA ALA A 522 16.02 -3.01 -7.60
C ALA A 522 16.69 -4.34 -7.94
N LEU A 523 16.36 -5.42 -7.23
CA LEU A 523 16.98 -6.73 -7.38
C LEU A 523 15.97 -7.78 -7.84
N SER A 524 16.48 -8.95 -8.21
CA SER A 524 15.67 -10.14 -8.44
C SER A 524 16.40 -11.39 -7.99
N VAL A 525 15.63 -12.37 -7.49
CA VAL A 525 16.12 -13.67 -7.04
C VAL A 525 15.33 -14.80 -7.70
N THR A 526 15.78 -16.04 -7.56
CA THR A 526 15.03 -17.20 -8.05
C THR A 526 13.70 -17.34 -7.31
N SER A 527 12.60 -17.45 -8.05
CA SER A 527 11.27 -17.67 -7.49
C SER A 527 11.10 -19.13 -7.05
N VAL A 528 10.30 -19.34 -6.00
CA VAL A 528 9.89 -20.68 -5.52
C VAL A 528 9.13 -21.49 -6.57
N HIS A 529 8.57 -20.82 -7.59
CA HIS A 529 7.84 -21.45 -8.70
C HIS A 529 8.64 -21.45 -10.00
N GLY A 530 9.95 -21.16 -9.93
CA GLY A 530 10.83 -21.00 -11.10
C GLY A 530 10.79 -19.59 -11.69
N GLY A 531 11.76 -19.26 -12.52
CA GLY A 531 11.93 -17.91 -13.06
C GLY A 531 12.48 -16.91 -12.04
N ARG A 532 12.34 -15.61 -12.34
CA ARG A 532 12.85 -14.52 -11.48
C ARG A 532 11.69 -13.85 -10.74
N ALA A 533 11.91 -13.56 -9.47
CA ALA A 533 11.01 -12.79 -8.60
C ALA A 533 11.66 -11.47 -8.21
N PRO A 534 10.89 -10.39 -7.99
CA PRO A 534 11.42 -9.14 -7.47
C PRO A 534 12.02 -9.35 -6.08
N PHE A 535 13.00 -8.54 -5.75
CA PHE A 535 13.64 -8.54 -4.45
C PHE A 535 14.11 -7.14 -4.04
N GLY A 536 13.96 -6.80 -2.76
CA GLY A 536 14.26 -5.48 -2.24
C GLY A 536 15.73 -5.33 -1.82
N LEU A 537 16.39 -4.28 -2.31
CA LEU A 537 17.61 -3.74 -1.69
C LEU A 537 17.20 -2.77 -0.59
N CYS A 538 17.61 -3.04 0.65
CA CYS A 538 17.33 -2.17 1.79
C CYS A 538 18.43 -1.13 1.96
N LEU A 539 18.04 0.14 2.02
CA LEU A 539 18.88 1.27 2.36
C LEU A 539 18.52 1.75 3.77
N VAL A 540 19.50 1.84 4.68
CA VAL A 540 19.29 2.38 6.03
C VAL A 540 20.06 3.69 6.14
N GLY A 541 19.35 4.78 6.45
CA GLY A 541 19.91 6.13 6.58
C GLY A 541 20.04 6.58 8.03
N ALA A 542 20.67 7.73 8.23
CA ALA A 542 20.75 8.39 9.51
C ALA A 542 19.36 8.81 10.03
N ARG A 543 19.22 8.95 11.34
CA ARG A 543 17.96 9.38 11.96
C ARG A 543 17.48 10.73 11.40
N GLY A 544 16.22 10.81 10.96
CA GLY A 544 15.59 12.01 10.38
C GLY A 544 15.91 12.27 8.91
N SER A 545 16.55 11.32 8.21
CA SER A 545 16.90 11.46 6.80
C SER A 545 15.88 10.83 5.83
N ASP A 546 14.69 10.54 6.30
CA ASP A 546 13.65 9.77 5.59
C ASP A 546 13.45 10.23 4.14
N LEU A 547 13.28 11.52 3.90
CA LEU A 547 13.04 12.08 2.56
C LEU A 547 14.29 12.02 1.69
N ALA A 548 15.46 12.33 2.25
CA ALA A 548 16.72 12.20 1.53
C ALA A 548 17.00 10.73 1.16
N LEU A 549 16.64 9.78 2.03
CA LEU A 549 16.80 8.35 1.79
C LEU A 549 15.95 7.87 0.59
N ILE A 550 14.73 8.42 0.40
CA ILE A 550 13.90 8.12 -0.77
C ILE A 550 14.60 8.62 -2.05
N GLU A 551 15.14 9.85 -2.05
CA GLU A 551 15.84 10.40 -3.22
C GLU A 551 17.10 9.58 -3.54
N ARG A 552 17.91 9.21 -2.52
CA ARG A 552 19.04 8.29 -2.71
C ARG A 552 18.61 6.93 -3.25
N GLY A 553 17.49 6.39 -2.76
CA GLY A 553 16.91 5.14 -3.29
C GLY A 553 16.53 5.22 -4.76
N ARG A 554 16.00 6.36 -5.21
CA ARG A 554 15.67 6.59 -6.63
C ARG A 554 16.91 6.62 -7.51
N GLU A 555 17.99 7.25 -7.05
CA GLU A 555 19.29 7.24 -7.74
C GLU A 555 19.86 5.82 -7.84
N VAL A 556 19.83 5.07 -6.73
CA VAL A 556 20.25 3.67 -6.68
C VAL A 556 19.43 2.82 -7.66
N ALA A 557 18.11 2.95 -7.67
CA ALA A 557 17.24 2.22 -8.59
C ALA A 557 17.57 2.54 -10.05
N ALA A 558 17.75 3.81 -10.39
CA ALA A 558 18.12 4.24 -11.75
C ALA A 558 19.45 3.62 -12.19
N ALA A 559 20.48 3.64 -11.34
CA ALA A 559 21.80 3.07 -11.64
C ALA A 559 21.77 1.53 -11.77
N LEU A 560 20.82 0.86 -11.14
CA LEU A 560 20.67 -0.60 -11.23
C LEU A 560 19.72 -1.04 -12.37
N THR A 561 19.04 -0.15 -13.04
CA THR A 561 18.14 -0.48 -14.17
C THR A 561 18.86 -0.44 -15.53
N VAL A 562 20.01 0.19 -15.62
CA VAL A 562 20.83 0.36 -16.84
C VAL A 562 21.70 -0.92 -17.12
#